data_46d94071fb5b9e781a04fc4777d629a5
#
_entry.id   46d94071fb5b9e781a04fc4777d629a5
#
_cell.length_a   1.000
_cell.length_b   1.000
_cell.length_c   1.000
_cell.angle_alpha   90.00
_cell.angle_beta   90.00
_cell.angle_gamma   90.00
#
_symmetry.space_group_name_H-M   'P 1'
#
loop_
_entity.id
_entity.type
_entity.pdbx_description
1 polymer ?
#
loop_
_entity_poly.entity_id
_entity_poly.type
_entity_poly.pdbx_seq_one_letter_code
_entity_poly.pdbx_strand_id
1 'polypeptide(L)'
;MGISQQEFERRYTAIRELMKKEEVDCILVVGQADDFTRGNIRYITGSGRGGYCIFPQEGRPVFLMGPGQSSSSKIRKTLEAFDLLVLRETTDSAEQVKKELSRFYQGNQIGVIGMGCISIPIYLAIKEGFGERLVDSTKILEQLRSTKSAEEIEKMRRAAAIADEVYRVLKKTIRPGLSDYEIYGLVKKTNYEMGCEYSFDLIDAEGSRMNMTFGPTGERLKANNTLFMEITPAYEGYYAQLPVTLPVGKYPPQIKKMVGVWEKANKAGLAILRPGTKVSDVYHALVDTVRENGYISPLRPGHAIGLDALDFWSITESNTMILQAGMTLAIHPSIMTKIGGDACGMGYTYLITDKEAERFSKIELAENWE
;
A
#
# COMPACT_ATOMS: atom_id res chain seq x y z
N MET A 1 -11.72 5.80 -14.98
CA MET A 1 -11.22 7.19 -15.13
C MET A 1 -10.24 7.43 -14.01
N GLY A 2 -9.07 8.01 -14.28
CA GLY A 2 -8.07 8.33 -13.24
C GLY A 2 -8.55 9.39 -12.24
N ILE A 3 -7.61 9.92 -11.49
CA ILE A 3 -7.84 11.08 -10.60
C ILE A 3 -8.21 12.29 -11.44
N SER A 4 -9.14 13.12 -10.95
CA SER A 4 -9.60 14.33 -11.64
C SER A 4 -8.54 15.43 -11.68
N GLN A 5 -8.68 16.38 -12.60
CA GLN A 5 -7.84 17.58 -12.64
C GLN A 5 -7.93 18.36 -11.31
N GLN A 6 -9.12 18.53 -10.78
CA GLN A 6 -9.37 19.24 -9.53
C GLN A 6 -8.59 18.61 -8.35
N GLU A 7 -8.56 17.28 -8.29
CA GLU A 7 -7.80 16.58 -7.24
C GLU A 7 -6.29 16.77 -7.42
N PHE A 8 -5.75 16.76 -8.65
CA PHE A 8 -4.33 17.09 -8.87
C PHE A 8 -4.01 18.53 -8.48
N GLU A 9 -4.85 19.49 -8.82
CA GLU A 9 -4.67 20.90 -8.44
C GLU A 9 -4.69 21.07 -6.92
N ARG A 10 -5.59 20.39 -6.21
CA ARG A 10 -5.62 20.34 -4.76
C ARG A 10 -4.30 19.79 -4.18
N ARG A 11 -3.81 18.66 -4.72
CA ARG A 11 -2.53 18.05 -4.31
C ARG A 11 -1.36 19.00 -4.51
N TYR A 12 -1.27 19.61 -5.68
CA TYR A 12 -0.17 20.52 -6.02
C TYR A 12 -0.17 21.77 -5.13
N THR A 13 -1.35 22.31 -4.83
CA THR A 13 -1.48 23.43 -3.90
C THR A 13 -0.98 23.04 -2.51
N ALA A 14 -1.45 21.91 -1.97
CA ALA A 14 -1.06 21.43 -0.65
C ALA A 14 0.45 21.10 -0.55
N ILE A 15 1.05 20.50 -1.58
CA ILE A 15 2.49 20.26 -1.63
C ILE A 15 3.25 21.58 -1.57
N ARG A 16 2.86 22.58 -2.36
CA ARG A 16 3.52 23.90 -2.39
C ARG A 16 3.43 24.66 -1.08
N GLU A 17 2.30 24.54 -0.38
CA GLU A 17 2.13 25.14 0.95
C GLU A 17 3.12 24.54 1.96
N LEU A 18 3.30 23.22 1.95
CA LEU A 18 4.28 22.56 2.80
C LEU A 18 5.72 22.86 2.40
N MET A 19 6.04 22.93 1.10
CA MET A 19 7.34 23.34 0.60
C MET A 19 7.72 24.75 1.06
N LYS A 20 6.78 25.69 1.02
CA LYS A 20 6.99 27.06 1.51
C LYS A 20 7.30 27.08 3.02
N LYS A 21 6.59 26.28 3.79
CA LYS A 21 6.79 26.16 5.25
C LYS A 21 8.14 25.58 5.60
N GLU A 22 8.67 24.67 4.77
CA GLU A 22 9.95 23.99 4.95
C GLU A 22 11.12 24.69 4.22
N GLU A 23 10.89 25.86 3.59
CA GLU A 23 11.88 26.63 2.80
C GLU A 23 12.55 25.80 1.69
N VAL A 24 11.75 24.98 0.99
CA VAL A 24 12.21 24.12 -0.11
C VAL A 24 11.81 24.73 -1.44
N ASP A 25 12.79 25.01 -2.31
CA ASP A 25 12.56 25.62 -3.64
C ASP A 25 11.92 24.64 -4.64
N CYS A 26 12.40 23.41 -4.62
CA CYS A 26 11.88 22.32 -5.45
C CYS A 26 12.13 20.97 -4.78
N ILE A 27 11.32 19.98 -5.17
CA ILE A 27 11.43 18.61 -4.66
C ILE A 27 11.78 17.67 -5.81
N LEU A 28 12.80 16.82 -5.62
CA LEU A 28 13.01 15.62 -6.42
C LEU A 28 12.18 14.49 -5.82
N VAL A 29 11.16 14.04 -6.53
CA VAL A 29 10.36 12.89 -6.14
C VAL A 29 10.83 11.67 -6.92
N VAL A 30 11.15 10.60 -6.19
CA VAL A 30 11.61 9.33 -6.72
C VAL A 30 10.66 8.21 -6.32
N GLY A 31 10.39 7.30 -7.23
CA GLY A 31 9.65 6.08 -6.97
C GLY A 31 9.95 5.02 -8.04
N GLN A 32 9.93 3.77 -7.64
CA GLN A 32 10.11 2.63 -8.54
C GLN A 32 8.74 2.08 -8.98
N ALA A 33 8.72 1.24 -10.01
CA ALA A 33 7.50 0.57 -10.45
C ALA A 33 7.23 -0.69 -9.60
N ASP A 34 7.29 -0.55 -8.27
CA ASP A 34 7.05 -1.60 -7.28
C ASP A 34 5.82 -1.29 -6.41
N ASP A 35 5.49 -2.17 -5.48
CA ASP A 35 4.29 -2.07 -4.66
C ASP A 35 4.49 -1.26 -3.36
N PHE A 36 5.69 -0.66 -3.16
CA PHE A 36 6.08 0.02 -1.91
C PHE A 36 6.57 1.46 -2.09
N THR A 37 6.91 1.88 -3.32
CA THR A 37 7.49 3.20 -3.58
C THR A 37 6.89 3.90 -4.79
N ARG A 38 6.07 3.20 -5.58
CA ARG A 38 5.36 3.74 -6.75
C ARG A 38 4.46 4.89 -6.40
N GLY A 39 3.86 4.86 -5.21
CA GLY A 39 2.87 5.80 -4.74
C GLY A 39 3.35 7.25 -4.75
N ASN A 40 4.64 7.52 -4.49
CA ASN A 40 5.18 8.87 -4.53
C ASN A 40 5.05 9.51 -5.92
N ILE A 41 5.53 8.82 -6.95
CA ILE A 41 5.41 9.29 -8.34
C ILE A 41 3.95 9.33 -8.77
N ARG A 42 3.17 8.32 -8.42
CA ARG A 42 1.77 8.25 -8.82
C ARG A 42 0.92 9.37 -8.23
N TYR A 43 1.16 9.75 -6.98
CA TYR A 43 0.44 10.84 -6.32
C TYR A 43 0.54 12.16 -7.08
N ILE A 44 1.72 12.44 -7.66
CA ILE A 44 2.01 13.67 -8.40
C ILE A 44 1.65 13.55 -9.88
N THR A 45 1.96 12.41 -10.50
CA THR A 45 1.93 12.28 -11.97
C THR A 45 0.76 11.44 -12.48
N GLY A 46 0.04 10.73 -11.61
CA GLY A 46 -0.93 9.70 -12.02
C GLY A 46 -0.30 8.47 -12.66
N SER A 47 1.04 8.44 -12.82
CA SER A 47 1.76 7.35 -13.48
C SER A 47 1.90 6.12 -12.59
N GLY A 48 1.54 4.94 -13.09
CA GLY A 48 1.91 3.66 -12.48
C GLY A 48 3.36 3.25 -12.74
N ARG A 49 4.13 4.05 -13.49
CA ARG A 49 5.56 3.81 -13.79
C ARG A 49 6.43 4.52 -12.77
N GLY A 50 7.54 3.91 -12.39
CA GLY A 50 8.59 4.59 -11.65
C GLY A 50 9.27 5.68 -12.47
N GLY A 51 10.03 6.54 -11.82
CA GLY A 51 10.78 7.62 -12.47
C GLY A 51 11.19 8.71 -11.51
N TYR A 52 11.49 9.85 -12.07
CA TYR A 52 11.94 11.05 -11.37
C TYR A 52 11.05 12.22 -11.74
N CYS A 53 10.47 12.87 -10.74
CA CYS A 53 9.67 14.07 -10.94
C CYS A 53 10.28 15.24 -10.17
N ILE A 54 10.58 16.33 -10.86
CA ILE A 54 11.01 17.58 -10.24
C ILE A 54 9.77 18.43 -10.06
N PHE A 55 9.41 18.70 -8.81
CA PHE A 55 8.23 19.46 -8.42
C PHE A 55 8.66 20.82 -7.87
N PRO A 56 8.43 21.93 -8.61
CA PRO A 56 8.82 23.27 -8.18
C PRO A 56 7.74 23.96 -7.34
N GLN A 57 8.14 24.98 -6.58
CA GLN A 57 7.20 25.88 -5.91
C GLN A 57 6.28 26.62 -6.87
N GLU A 58 6.81 27.00 -8.05
CA GLU A 58 6.06 27.69 -9.10
C GLU A 58 6.24 27.01 -10.45
N GLY A 59 5.19 27.04 -11.27
CA GLY A 59 5.21 26.41 -12.58
C GLY A 59 4.78 24.94 -12.53
N ARG A 60 5.03 24.23 -13.65
CA ARG A 60 4.63 22.83 -13.82
C ARG A 60 5.71 21.87 -13.38
N PRO A 61 5.39 20.79 -12.67
CA PRO A 61 6.35 19.71 -12.42
C PRO A 61 6.88 19.11 -13.73
N VAL A 62 8.10 18.60 -13.68
CA VAL A 62 8.75 17.92 -14.80
C VAL A 62 8.93 16.45 -14.47
N PHE A 63 8.27 15.58 -15.23
CA PHE A 63 8.41 14.13 -15.07
C PHE A 63 9.35 13.57 -16.15
N LEU A 64 10.43 12.96 -15.69
CA LEU A 64 11.46 12.37 -16.54
C LEU A 64 11.15 10.89 -16.79
N MET A 65 11.21 10.50 -18.05
CA MET A 65 10.93 9.15 -18.51
C MET A 65 12.03 8.66 -19.45
N GLY A 66 12.19 7.36 -19.57
CA GLY A 66 13.07 6.78 -20.58
C GLY A 66 12.52 6.98 -22.01
N PRO A 67 13.39 6.87 -23.06
CA PRO A 67 12.99 7.04 -24.45
C PRO A 67 11.84 6.10 -24.86
N GLY A 68 10.87 6.62 -25.59
CA GLY A 68 9.71 5.90 -26.10
C GLY A 68 8.64 5.57 -25.05
N GLN A 69 8.87 5.88 -23.77
CA GLN A 69 7.90 5.61 -22.71
C GLN A 69 6.71 6.57 -22.72
N SER A 70 6.89 7.78 -23.25
CA SER A 70 5.84 8.79 -23.31
C SER A 70 4.83 8.55 -24.45
N SER A 71 5.24 7.87 -25.54
CA SER A 71 4.46 7.83 -26.78
C SER A 71 3.15 7.04 -26.72
N SER A 72 3.02 6.07 -25.80
CA SER A 72 1.84 5.20 -25.69
C SER A 72 1.12 5.28 -24.35
N SER A 73 1.54 6.15 -23.43
CA SER A 73 0.99 6.11 -22.07
C SER A 73 -0.36 6.81 -21.96
N LYS A 74 -1.32 6.15 -21.31
CA LYS A 74 -2.59 6.70 -20.87
C LYS A 74 -2.40 8.02 -20.07
N ILE A 75 -1.28 8.15 -19.38
CA ILE A 75 -0.85 9.30 -18.59
C ILE A 75 -0.60 10.52 -19.47
N ARG A 76 0.12 10.37 -20.58
CA ARG A 76 0.37 11.48 -21.51
C ARG A 76 -0.95 12.12 -21.93
N LYS A 77 -1.92 11.29 -22.33
CA LYS A 77 -3.25 11.76 -22.74
C LYS A 77 -4.01 12.49 -21.63
N THR A 78 -3.84 12.04 -20.36
CA THR A 78 -4.54 12.66 -19.23
C THR A 78 -3.85 13.95 -18.78
N LEU A 79 -2.54 13.94 -18.60
CA LEU A 79 -1.81 15.08 -18.04
C LEU A 79 -1.50 16.15 -19.06
N GLU A 80 -1.26 15.80 -20.33
CA GLU A 80 -1.16 16.78 -21.41
C GLU A 80 -2.50 17.48 -21.68
N ALA A 81 -3.62 16.71 -21.58
CA ALA A 81 -4.96 17.32 -21.71
C ALA A 81 -5.27 18.30 -20.58
N PHE A 82 -4.71 18.10 -19.38
CA PHE A 82 -4.87 19.00 -18.24
C PHE A 82 -3.82 20.10 -18.17
N ASP A 83 -2.78 20.04 -18.99
CA ASP A 83 -1.63 20.97 -18.96
C ASP A 83 -0.96 21.12 -17.57
N LEU A 84 -1.04 20.10 -16.73
CA LEU A 84 -0.56 20.13 -15.34
C LEU A 84 0.90 19.73 -15.19
N LEU A 85 1.46 18.98 -16.15
CA LEU A 85 2.77 18.36 -16.06
C LEU A 85 3.54 18.46 -17.38
N VAL A 86 4.84 18.64 -17.28
CA VAL A 86 5.76 18.55 -18.44
C VAL A 86 6.36 17.15 -18.49
N LEU A 87 6.12 16.40 -19.56
CA LEU A 87 6.77 15.11 -19.82
C LEU A 87 8.06 15.35 -20.60
N ARG A 88 9.16 14.76 -20.12
CA ARG A 88 10.46 14.87 -20.78
C ARG A 88 11.13 13.51 -20.87
N GLU A 89 11.47 13.10 -22.07
CA GLU A 89 12.27 11.90 -22.31
C GLU A 89 13.76 12.19 -22.20
N THR A 90 14.50 11.26 -21.61
CA THR A 90 15.95 11.37 -21.48
C THR A 90 16.61 9.99 -21.54
N THR A 91 17.82 9.96 -22.10
CA THR A 91 18.75 8.82 -22.05
C THR A 91 19.74 8.95 -20.90
N ASP A 92 19.89 10.16 -20.34
CA ASP A 92 20.75 10.46 -19.20
C ASP A 92 19.92 11.11 -18.09
N SER A 93 19.41 10.28 -17.19
CA SER A 93 18.59 10.75 -16.07
C SER A 93 19.40 11.56 -15.06
N ALA A 94 20.69 11.28 -14.86
CA ALA A 94 21.51 11.98 -13.88
C ALA A 94 21.75 13.44 -14.29
N GLU A 95 22.17 13.66 -15.52
CA GLU A 95 22.38 15.00 -16.04
C GLU A 95 21.05 15.78 -16.15
N GLN A 96 19.98 15.11 -16.59
CA GLN A 96 18.68 15.78 -16.74
C GLN A 96 18.06 16.16 -15.40
N VAL A 97 18.15 15.30 -14.36
CA VAL A 97 17.71 15.63 -13.00
C VAL A 97 18.47 16.84 -12.46
N LYS A 98 19.82 16.83 -12.55
CA LYS A 98 20.67 17.95 -12.12
C LYS A 98 20.29 19.26 -12.84
N LYS A 99 20.07 19.21 -14.15
CA LYS A 99 19.67 20.35 -14.97
C LYS A 99 18.31 20.93 -14.57
N GLU A 100 17.29 20.09 -14.40
CA GLU A 100 15.95 20.57 -14.00
C GLU A 100 15.93 21.09 -12.56
N LEU A 101 16.66 20.47 -11.63
CA LEU A 101 16.81 21.00 -10.27
C LEU A 101 17.49 22.37 -10.30
N SER A 102 18.59 22.53 -11.05
CA SER A 102 19.29 23.83 -11.20
C SER A 102 18.38 24.93 -11.75
N ARG A 103 17.43 24.57 -12.60
CA ARG A 103 16.46 25.52 -13.19
C ARG A 103 15.50 26.08 -12.14
N PHE A 104 15.11 25.29 -11.14
CA PHE A 104 14.13 25.68 -10.12
C PHE A 104 14.76 26.09 -8.79
N TYR A 105 16.03 25.82 -8.59
CA TYR A 105 16.77 26.18 -7.40
C TYR A 105 16.96 27.70 -7.28
N GLN A 106 16.58 28.30 -6.14
CA GLN A 106 16.63 29.74 -5.86
C GLN A 106 17.57 30.11 -4.70
N GLY A 107 18.30 29.15 -4.16
CA GLY A 107 19.28 29.39 -3.09
C GLY A 107 18.91 28.80 -1.72
N ASN A 108 17.69 28.26 -1.54
CA ASN A 108 17.26 27.60 -0.32
C ASN A 108 17.60 26.10 -0.32
N GLN A 109 16.66 25.24 0.02
CA GLN A 109 16.83 23.79 0.07
C GLN A 109 16.21 23.11 -1.16
N ILE A 110 16.70 21.92 -1.47
CA ILE A 110 16.13 20.99 -2.43
C ILE A 110 15.65 19.77 -1.65
N GLY A 111 14.33 19.55 -1.63
CA GLY A 111 13.75 18.36 -1.00
C GLY A 111 13.99 17.12 -1.86
N VAL A 112 14.22 15.99 -1.21
CA VAL A 112 14.24 14.68 -1.86
C VAL A 112 13.22 13.78 -1.18
N ILE A 113 12.31 13.20 -1.98
CA ILE A 113 11.31 12.22 -1.53
C ILE A 113 11.63 10.90 -2.21
N GLY A 114 11.70 9.81 -1.43
CA GLY A 114 12.11 8.50 -1.92
C GLY A 114 13.63 8.33 -2.02
N MET A 115 14.37 8.90 -1.09
CA MET A 115 15.84 8.83 -1.06
C MET A 115 16.37 7.39 -1.05
N GLY A 116 15.65 6.44 -0.44
CA GLY A 116 16.00 5.01 -0.46
C GLY A 116 15.88 4.34 -1.84
N CYS A 117 15.24 4.98 -2.82
CA CYS A 117 15.02 4.45 -4.17
C CYS A 117 15.86 5.16 -5.24
N ILE A 118 16.62 6.19 -4.86
CA ILE A 118 17.44 6.95 -5.80
C ILE A 118 18.62 6.10 -6.27
N SER A 119 18.90 6.10 -7.58
CA SER A 119 20.08 5.41 -8.09
C SER A 119 21.38 6.17 -7.74
N ILE A 120 22.45 5.41 -7.48
CA ILE A 120 23.76 5.98 -7.12
C ILE A 120 24.23 7.05 -8.11
N PRO A 121 24.17 6.85 -9.45
CA PRO A 121 24.62 7.89 -10.40
C PRO A 121 23.87 9.21 -10.25
N ILE A 122 22.56 9.17 -10.02
CA ILE A 122 21.73 10.37 -9.81
C ILE A 122 22.08 11.02 -8.48
N TYR A 123 22.18 10.21 -7.40
CA TYR A 123 22.56 10.73 -6.10
C TYR A 123 23.92 11.46 -6.15
N LEU A 124 24.93 10.87 -6.80
CA LEU A 124 26.24 11.50 -6.92
C LEU A 124 26.18 12.80 -7.73
N ALA A 125 25.43 12.83 -8.84
CA ALA A 125 25.29 14.02 -9.67
C ALA A 125 24.63 15.20 -8.92
N ILE A 126 23.56 14.92 -8.14
CA ILE A 126 22.90 15.98 -7.36
C ILE A 126 23.71 16.36 -6.11
N LYS A 127 24.40 15.41 -5.49
CA LYS A 127 25.29 15.69 -4.34
C LYS A 127 26.47 16.58 -4.75
N GLU A 128 27.07 16.33 -5.91
CA GLU A 128 28.10 17.20 -6.49
C GLU A 128 27.59 18.63 -6.75
N GLY A 129 26.36 18.76 -7.29
CA GLY A 129 25.79 20.05 -7.67
C GLY A 129 25.24 20.86 -6.48
N PHE A 130 24.66 20.21 -5.49
CA PHE A 130 23.89 20.90 -4.44
C PHE A 130 24.38 20.63 -3.00
N GLY A 131 25.20 19.62 -2.77
CA GLY A 131 25.85 19.37 -1.49
C GLY A 131 24.88 19.20 -0.32
N GLU A 132 25.08 20.00 0.73
CA GLU A 132 24.29 19.98 1.97
C GLU A 132 22.92 20.67 1.83
N ARG A 133 22.58 21.16 0.65
CA ARG A 133 21.26 21.74 0.40
C ARG A 133 20.18 20.69 0.08
N LEU A 134 20.59 19.42 -0.07
CA LEU A 134 19.70 18.30 -0.24
C LEU A 134 19.16 17.87 1.14
N VAL A 135 17.84 17.90 1.31
CA VAL A 135 17.16 17.51 2.55
C VAL A 135 16.12 16.45 2.29
N ASP A 136 15.90 15.55 3.26
CA ASP A 136 14.79 14.60 3.20
C ASP A 136 13.46 15.33 3.45
N SER A 137 12.60 15.35 2.44
CA SER A 137 11.26 15.96 2.48
C SER A 137 10.14 14.91 2.39
N THR A 138 10.42 13.66 2.73
CA THR A 138 9.45 12.55 2.67
C THR A 138 8.18 12.85 3.47
N LYS A 139 8.30 13.57 4.59
CA LYS A 139 7.17 13.97 5.44
C LYS A 139 6.09 14.78 4.70
N ILE A 140 6.44 15.52 3.65
CA ILE A 140 5.47 16.28 2.85
C ILE A 140 4.44 15.33 2.23
N LEU A 141 4.90 14.28 1.53
CA LEU A 141 3.97 13.31 0.94
C LEU A 141 3.38 12.35 1.97
N GLU A 142 4.11 11.98 3.02
CA GLU A 142 3.58 11.19 4.13
C GLU A 142 2.33 11.85 4.73
N GLN A 143 2.41 13.13 5.07
CA GLN A 143 1.28 13.88 5.61
C GLN A 143 0.10 13.94 4.64
N LEU A 144 0.34 14.27 3.38
CA LEU A 144 -0.72 14.45 2.39
C LEU A 144 -1.37 13.13 1.94
N ARG A 145 -0.59 12.05 1.82
CA ARG A 145 -1.08 10.73 1.41
C ARG A 145 -1.73 9.96 2.56
N SER A 146 -1.42 10.30 3.81
CA SER A 146 -2.03 9.64 4.97
C SER A 146 -3.54 9.82 5.00
N THR A 147 -4.05 11.02 4.66
CA THR A 147 -5.48 11.33 4.61
C THR A 147 -5.97 11.29 3.16
N LYS A 148 -6.88 10.38 2.86
CA LYS A 148 -7.38 10.13 1.51
C LYS A 148 -8.54 11.07 1.17
N SER A 149 -8.57 11.56 -0.07
CA SER A 149 -9.72 12.28 -0.62
C SER A 149 -10.88 11.32 -0.93
N ALA A 150 -12.06 11.85 -1.20
CA ALA A 150 -13.23 11.04 -1.59
C ALA A 150 -12.97 10.21 -2.86
N GLU A 151 -12.24 10.78 -3.85
CA GLU A 151 -11.87 10.06 -5.07
C GLU A 151 -10.92 8.89 -4.80
N GLU A 152 -9.95 9.08 -3.90
CA GLU A 152 -9.02 8.03 -3.48
C GLU A 152 -9.73 6.89 -2.74
N ILE A 153 -10.62 7.25 -1.81
CA ILE A 153 -11.44 6.29 -1.04
C ILE A 153 -12.30 5.42 -1.97
N GLU A 154 -12.92 6.01 -3.00
CA GLU A 154 -13.73 5.24 -3.95
C GLU A 154 -12.90 4.21 -4.72
N LYS A 155 -11.67 4.54 -5.09
CA LYS A 155 -10.75 3.59 -5.74
C LYS A 155 -10.36 2.45 -4.80
N MET A 156 -10.13 2.75 -3.53
CA MET A 156 -9.84 1.74 -2.51
C MET A 156 -11.04 0.81 -2.27
N ARG A 157 -12.28 1.34 -2.28
CA ARG A 157 -13.49 0.49 -2.22
C ARG A 157 -13.60 -0.44 -3.44
N ARG A 158 -13.22 0.03 -4.63
CA ARG A 158 -13.17 -0.82 -5.83
C ARG A 158 -12.10 -1.89 -5.70
N ALA A 159 -10.91 -1.57 -5.18
CA ALA A 159 -9.86 -2.57 -4.89
C ALA A 159 -10.36 -3.62 -3.88
N ALA A 160 -11.03 -3.20 -2.81
CA ALA A 160 -11.62 -4.13 -1.84
C ALA A 160 -12.69 -5.05 -2.47
N ALA A 161 -13.52 -4.54 -3.37
CA ALA A 161 -14.50 -5.36 -4.09
C ALA A 161 -13.84 -6.41 -4.98
N ILE A 162 -12.65 -6.11 -5.56
CA ILE A 162 -11.84 -7.08 -6.31
C ILE A 162 -11.35 -8.18 -5.35
N ALA A 163 -10.78 -7.81 -4.19
CA ALA A 163 -10.33 -8.78 -3.19
C ALA A 163 -11.47 -9.69 -2.70
N ASP A 164 -12.67 -9.12 -2.50
CA ASP A 164 -13.87 -9.85 -2.13
C ASP A 164 -14.24 -10.91 -3.18
N GLU A 165 -14.14 -10.58 -4.49
CA GLU A 165 -14.43 -11.54 -5.55
C GLU A 165 -13.37 -12.64 -5.63
N VAL A 166 -12.10 -12.30 -5.49
CA VAL A 166 -11.02 -13.31 -5.40
C VAL A 166 -11.29 -14.28 -4.25
N TYR A 167 -11.67 -13.78 -3.06
CA TYR A 167 -12.05 -14.63 -1.94
C TYR A 167 -13.20 -15.58 -2.29
N ARG A 168 -14.29 -15.08 -2.93
CA ARG A 168 -15.44 -15.91 -3.33
C ARG A 168 -15.04 -17.00 -4.31
N VAL A 169 -14.17 -16.67 -5.27
CA VAL A 169 -13.66 -17.64 -6.24
C VAL A 169 -12.79 -18.70 -5.55
N LEU A 170 -11.90 -18.29 -4.65
CA LEU A 170 -11.09 -19.22 -3.86
C LEU A 170 -11.97 -20.13 -3.01
N LYS A 171 -12.95 -19.58 -2.29
CA LYS A 171 -13.89 -20.35 -1.46
C LYS A 171 -14.60 -21.46 -2.23
N LYS A 172 -14.93 -21.24 -3.50
CA LYS A 172 -15.59 -22.22 -4.38
C LYS A 172 -14.64 -23.24 -4.99
N THR A 173 -13.35 -22.91 -5.12
CA THR A 173 -12.43 -23.66 -5.97
C THR A 173 -11.41 -24.47 -5.19
N ILE A 174 -10.98 -24.00 -4.02
CA ILE A 174 -9.94 -24.66 -3.23
C ILE A 174 -10.37 -26.07 -2.82
N ARG A 175 -9.49 -27.04 -3.06
CA ARG A 175 -9.66 -28.46 -2.73
C ARG A 175 -8.30 -29.12 -2.59
N PRO A 176 -8.21 -30.27 -1.92
CA PRO A 176 -6.97 -31.03 -1.86
C PRO A 176 -6.40 -31.34 -3.26
N GLY A 177 -5.08 -31.29 -3.36
CA GLY A 177 -4.33 -31.59 -4.60
C GLY A 177 -4.09 -30.41 -5.53
N LEU A 178 -4.82 -29.28 -5.41
CA LEU A 178 -4.48 -28.06 -6.14
C LEU A 178 -3.09 -27.57 -5.74
N SER A 179 -2.30 -27.19 -6.74
CA SER A 179 -1.00 -26.54 -6.52
C SER A 179 -1.21 -25.05 -6.24
N ASP A 180 -0.25 -24.45 -5.53
CA ASP A 180 -0.17 -23.01 -5.32
C ASP A 180 -0.04 -22.24 -6.64
N TYR A 181 0.57 -22.82 -7.70
CA TYR A 181 0.59 -22.26 -9.05
C TYR A 181 -0.83 -22.12 -9.65
N GLU A 182 -1.67 -23.17 -9.50
CA GLU A 182 -3.06 -23.15 -10.00
C GLU A 182 -3.87 -22.11 -9.22
N ILE A 183 -3.68 -22.03 -7.90
CA ILE A 183 -4.34 -21.05 -7.02
C ILE A 183 -3.91 -19.63 -7.37
N TYR A 184 -2.60 -19.38 -7.46
CA TYR A 184 -2.06 -18.06 -7.76
C TYR A 184 -2.47 -17.58 -9.15
N GLY A 185 -2.47 -18.48 -10.14
CA GLY A 185 -3.00 -18.21 -11.49
C GLY A 185 -4.47 -17.81 -11.48
N LEU A 186 -5.29 -18.49 -10.65
CA LEU A 186 -6.71 -18.16 -10.49
C LEU A 186 -6.90 -16.78 -9.84
N VAL A 187 -6.11 -16.45 -8.81
CA VAL A 187 -6.12 -15.12 -8.17
C VAL A 187 -5.76 -14.03 -9.17
N LYS A 188 -4.66 -14.18 -9.91
CA LYS A 188 -4.24 -13.20 -10.92
C LYS A 188 -5.27 -13.05 -12.04
N LYS A 189 -5.83 -14.14 -12.51
CA LYS A 189 -6.90 -14.12 -13.51
C LYS A 189 -8.10 -13.30 -13.02
N THR A 190 -8.59 -13.59 -11.81
CA THR A 190 -9.75 -12.90 -11.24
C THR A 190 -9.46 -11.41 -11.02
N ASN A 191 -8.28 -11.07 -10.49
CA ASN A 191 -7.84 -9.70 -10.31
C ASN A 191 -7.93 -8.91 -11.63
N TYR A 192 -7.34 -9.43 -12.72
CA TYR A 192 -7.32 -8.73 -14.01
C TYR A 192 -8.68 -8.68 -14.68
N GLU A 193 -9.51 -9.71 -14.60
CA GLU A 193 -10.89 -9.71 -15.12
C GLU A 193 -11.76 -8.65 -14.44
N MET A 194 -11.48 -8.33 -13.16
CA MET A 194 -12.17 -7.29 -12.41
C MET A 194 -11.58 -5.88 -12.62
N GLY A 195 -10.53 -5.73 -13.44
CA GLY A 195 -9.92 -4.44 -13.76
C GLY A 195 -8.82 -4.00 -12.79
N CYS A 196 -8.25 -4.93 -12.04
CA CYS A 196 -7.04 -4.70 -11.24
C CYS A 196 -5.90 -4.26 -12.16
N GLU A 197 -5.13 -3.24 -11.76
CA GLU A 197 -3.98 -2.77 -12.53
C GLU A 197 -2.72 -3.59 -12.22
N TYR A 198 -2.52 -3.91 -10.95
CA TYR A 198 -1.48 -4.79 -10.41
C TYR A 198 -1.91 -5.30 -9.03
N SER A 199 -1.27 -6.34 -8.54
CA SER A 199 -1.57 -6.87 -7.22
C SER A 199 -0.32 -7.41 -6.52
N PHE A 200 -0.24 -7.11 -5.23
CA PHE A 200 0.76 -7.64 -4.31
C PHE A 200 0.11 -8.75 -3.49
N ASP A 201 0.26 -10.00 -3.93
CA ASP A 201 -0.38 -11.14 -3.29
C ASP A 201 0.69 -12.07 -2.68
N LEU A 202 0.52 -12.41 -1.39
CA LEU A 202 1.34 -13.42 -0.70
C LEU A 202 0.56 -14.72 -0.59
N ILE A 203 1.28 -15.85 -0.60
CA ILE A 203 0.68 -17.19 -0.52
C ILE A 203 1.50 -18.09 0.42
N ASP A 204 0.80 -18.93 1.19
CA ASP A 204 1.33 -20.11 1.89
C ASP A 204 0.37 -21.27 1.71
N ALA A 205 0.77 -22.26 0.91
CA ALA A 205 0.01 -23.48 0.65
C ALA A 205 0.51 -24.70 1.45
N GLU A 206 1.62 -24.57 2.21
CA GLU A 206 2.07 -25.61 3.13
C GLU A 206 1.09 -25.82 4.28
N GLY A 207 0.35 -24.77 4.61
CA GLY A 207 -0.75 -24.74 5.56
C GLY A 207 -0.34 -24.45 7.00
N SER A 208 -1.17 -23.62 7.65
CA SER A 208 -1.19 -23.33 9.09
C SER A 208 0.09 -22.74 9.69
N ARG A 209 1.04 -22.24 8.92
CA ARG A 209 2.30 -21.68 9.45
C ARG A 209 2.55 -20.22 9.09
N MET A 210 1.80 -19.65 8.16
CA MET A 210 2.02 -18.31 7.60
C MET A 210 3.44 -18.12 7.07
N ASN A 211 3.95 -19.12 6.36
CA ASN A 211 5.24 -19.10 5.69
C ASN A 211 5.12 -18.38 4.35
N MET A 212 4.75 -17.12 4.39
CA MET A 212 4.35 -16.30 3.26
C MET A 212 5.46 -16.13 2.22
N THR A 213 5.15 -16.41 0.96
CA THR A 213 6.03 -16.17 -0.18
C THR A 213 5.41 -15.17 -1.16
N PHE A 214 6.25 -14.45 -1.91
CA PHE A 214 5.83 -13.51 -2.95
C PHE A 214 5.29 -14.18 -4.22
N GLY A 215 5.17 -15.48 -4.23
CA GLY A 215 4.65 -16.26 -5.33
C GLY A 215 4.65 -17.75 -5.00
N PRO A 216 4.13 -18.58 -5.92
CA PRO A 216 4.02 -20.01 -5.70
C PRO A 216 5.40 -20.69 -5.62
N THR A 217 5.48 -21.77 -4.85
CA THR A 217 6.70 -22.55 -4.56
C THR A 217 6.64 -23.99 -5.07
N GLY A 218 5.49 -24.45 -5.58
CA GLY A 218 5.25 -25.80 -6.05
C GLY A 218 4.49 -26.67 -5.04
N GLU A 219 4.05 -26.11 -3.92
CA GLU A 219 3.30 -26.83 -2.91
C GLU A 219 1.88 -27.19 -3.36
N ARG A 220 1.33 -28.28 -2.80
CA ARG A 220 -0.04 -28.71 -3.05
C ARG A 220 -0.85 -28.71 -1.78
N LEU A 221 -2.09 -28.22 -1.89
CA LEU A 221 -3.02 -28.22 -0.77
C LEU A 221 -3.30 -29.63 -0.26
N LYS A 222 -3.24 -29.80 1.06
CA LYS A 222 -3.54 -31.05 1.78
C LYS A 222 -4.94 -30.94 2.43
N ALA A 223 -5.68 -32.05 2.44
CA ALA A 223 -6.97 -32.10 3.11
C ALA A 223 -6.81 -31.80 4.61
N ASN A 224 -7.81 -31.11 5.19
CA ASN A 224 -7.83 -30.70 6.59
C ASN A 224 -6.62 -29.82 6.98
N ASN A 225 -6.10 -29.05 6.06
CA ASN A 225 -5.10 -28.02 6.26
C ASN A 225 -5.67 -26.65 5.91
N THR A 226 -4.85 -25.62 5.80
CA THR A 226 -5.27 -24.27 5.42
C THR A 226 -4.44 -23.74 4.23
N LEU A 227 -5.03 -22.84 3.49
CA LEU A 227 -4.35 -21.93 2.57
C LEU A 227 -4.33 -20.54 3.24
N PHE A 228 -3.16 -19.93 3.39
CA PHE A 228 -3.06 -18.53 3.73
C PHE A 228 -2.77 -17.69 2.48
N MET A 229 -3.44 -16.57 2.36
CA MET A 229 -3.16 -15.58 1.32
C MET A 229 -3.33 -14.16 1.86
N GLU A 230 -2.47 -13.25 1.41
CA GLU A 230 -2.76 -11.81 1.43
C GLU A 230 -3.19 -11.38 0.03
N ILE A 231 -4.48 -11.13 -0.15
CA ILE A 231 -5.08 -10.70 -1.41
C ILE A 231 -5.03 -9.18 -1.44
N THR A 232 -4.18 -8.59 -2.29
CA THR A 232 -3.89 -7.16 -2.24
C THR A 232 -3.92 -6.53 -3.65
N PRO A 233 -5.11 -6.47 -4.29
CA PRO A 233 -5.26 -5.83 -5.59
C PRO A 233 -5.18 -4.31 -5.51
N ALA A 234 -4.73 -3.68 -6.60
CA ALA A 234 -4.77 -2.25 -6.82
C ALA A 234 -5.73 -1.88 -7.96
N TYR A 235 -6.67 -0.99 -7.68
CA TYR A 235 -7.55 -0.40 -8.69
C TYR A 235 -7.14 1.06 -8.94
N GLU A 236 -6.76 1.37 -10.17
CA GLU A 236 -6.22 2.67 -10.55
C GLU A 236 -5.12 3.17 -9.58
N GLY A 237 -4.28 2.24 -9.11
CA GLY A 237 -3.14 2.46 -8.23
C GLY A 237 -3.41 2.40 -6.74
N TYR A 238 -4.66 2.35 -6.31
CA TYR A 238 -5.02 2.30 -4.89
C TYR A 238 -5.26 0.87 -4.46
N TYR A 239 -4.55 0.45 -3.42
CA TYR A 239 -4.63 -0.89 -2.86
C TYR A 239 -5.75 -1.01 -1.82
N ALA A 240 -6.27 -2.23 -1.72
CA ALA A 240 -6.94 -2.73 -0.52
C ALA A 240 -6.41 -4.13 -0.24
N GLN A 241 -6.32 -4.52 1.04
CA GLN A 241 -5.77 -5.81 1.46
C GLN A 241 -6.82 -6.62 2.20
N LEU A 242 -6.89 -7.91 1.86
CA LEU A 242 -7.74 -8.91 2.48
C LEU A 242 -6.90 -10.16 2.80
N PRO A 243 -6.18 -10.19 3.93
CA PRO A 243 -5.51 -11.40 4.41
C PRO A 243 -6.52 -12.44 4.86
N VAL A 244 -6.33 -13.68 4.44
CA VAL A 244 -7.27 -14.76 4.70
C VAL A 244 -6.56 -16.08 5.03
N THR A 245 -7.07 -16.79 6.01
CA THR A 245 -6.75 -18.20 6.26
C THR A 245 -7.97 -19.03 5.86
N LEU A 246 -7.87 -19.78 4.78
CA LEU A 246 -8.96 -20.57 4.21
C LEU A 246 -8.78 -22.06 4.52
N PRO A 247 -9.80 -22.79 5.02
CA PRO A 247 -9.68 -24.24 5.23
C PRO A 247 -9.74 -24.99 3.91
N VAL A 248 -8.92 -26.02 3.76
CA VAL A 248 -9.00 -27.00 2.67
C VAL A 248 -9.91 -28.16 3.11
N GLY A 249 -11.21 -27.95 2.94
CA GLY A 249 -12.24 -28.76 3.59
C GLY A 249 -12.71 -28.13 4.90
N LYS A 250 -12.33 -28.69 6.05
CA LYS A 250 -12.66 -28.14 7.37
C LYS A 250 -11.44 -27.50 8.04
N TYR A 251 -11.69 -26.51 8.87
CA TYR A 251 -10.63 -25.98 9.73
C TYR A 251 -10.07 -27.07 10.66
N PRO A 252 -8.75 -27.21 10.75
CA PRO A 252 -8.13 -27.93 11.84
C PRO A 252 -8.64 -27.37 13.19
N PRO A 253 -8.93 -28.19 14.21
CA PRO A 253 -9.53 -27.72 15.48
C PRO A 253 -8.74 -26.58 16.14
N GLN A 254 -7.40 -26.60 16.03
CA GLN A 254 -6.52 -25.57 16.57
C GLN A 254 -6.71 -24.25 15.82
N ILE A 255 -6.75 -24.29 14.50
CA ILE A 255 -6.96 -23.10 13.65
C ILE A 255 -8.35 -22.51 13.91
N LYS A 256 -9.38 -23.34 14.06
CA LYS A 256 -10.73 -22.86 14.42
C LYS A 256 -10.74 -22.06 15.74
N LYS A 257 -9.96 -22.49 16.74
CA LYS A 257 -9.79 -21.71 17.98
C LYS A 257 -9.10 -20.38 17.73
N MET A 258 -8.04 -20.38 16.89
CA MET A 258 -7.31 -19.16 16.54
C MET A 258 -8.19 -18.16 15.77
N VAL A 259 -9.07 -18.61 14.88
CA VAL A 259 -10.06 -17.75 14.20
C VAL A 259 -10.93 -17.04 15.25
N GLY A 260 -11.43 -17.75 16.27
CA GLY A 260 -12.18 -17.12 17.37
C GLY A 260 -11.37 -16.11 18.20
N VAL A 261 -10.06 -16.31 18.32
CA VAL A 261 -9.16 -15.31 18.97
C VAL A 261 -8.96 -14.10 18.05
N TRP A 262 -8.79 -14.33 16.74
CA TRP A 262 -8.72 -13.24 15.77
C TRP A 262 -9.99 -12.37 15.80
N GLU A 263 -11.18 -12.95 15.87
CA GLU A 263 -12.44 -12.20 15.98
C GLU A 263 -12.46 -11.30 17.22
N LYS A 264 -12.02 -11.83 18.38
CA LYS A 264 -11.92 -11.04 19.62
C LYS A 264 -10.94 -9.88 19.48
N ALA A 265 -9.73 -10.16 18.95
CA ALA A 265 -8.70 -9.13 18.74
C ALA A 265 -9.17 -8.06 17.76
N ASN A 266 -9.74 -8.47 16.62
CA ASN A 266 -10.28 -7.53 15.62
C ASN A 266 -11.39 -6.65 16.24
N LYS A 267 -12.32 -7.23 17.01
CA LYS A 267 -13.37 -6.49 17.73
C LYS A 267 -12.78 -5.49 18.73
N ALA A 268 -11.76 -5.88 19.50
CA ALA A 268 -11.09 -4.99 20.46
C ALA A 268 -10.41 -3.81 19.75
N GLY A 269 -9.68 -4.06 18.67
CA GLY A 269 -9.07 -3.01 17.85
C GLY A 269 -10.10 -2.04 17.26
N LEU A 270 -11.19 -2.58 16.69
CA LEU A 270 -12.26 -1.77 16.09
C LEU A 270 -12.98 -0.88 17.10
N ALA A 271 -13.11 -1.31 18.33
CA ALA A 271 -13.80 -0.53 19.38
C ALA A 271 -13.14 0.82 19.65
N ILE A 272 -11.85 0.95 19.36
CA ILE A 272 -11.07 2.19 19.57
C ILE A 272 -10.61 2.84 18.25
N LEU A 273 -10.89 2.23 17.11
CA LEU A 273 -10.42 2.70 15.80
C LEU A 273 -11.21 3.93 15.33
N ARG A 274 -10.82 5.11 15.81
CA ARG A 274 -11.48 6.40 15.54
C ARG A 274 -10.48 7.57 15.60
N PRO A 275 -10.84 8.76 15.11
CA PRO A 275 -9.98 9.95 15.24
C PRO A 275 -9.63 10.24 16.71
N GLY A 276 -8.39 10.65 16.95
CA GLY A 276 -7.85 10.93 18.29
C GLY A 276 -7.20 9.73 18.99
N THR A 277 -7.40 8.52 18.51
CA THR A 277 -6.73 7.32 19.07
C THR A 277 -5.26 7.27 18.66
N LYS A 278 -4.37 6.89 19.57
CA LYS A 278 -2.96 6.60 19.22
C LYS A 278 -2.85 5.26 18.50
N VAL A 279 -1.95 5.18 17.53
CA VAL A 279 -1.67 3.94 16.81
C VAL A 279 -1.17 2.83 17.75
N SER A 280 -0.36 3.18 18.77
CA SER A 280 0.09 2.24 19.81
C SER A 280 -1.05 1.67 20.64
N ASP A 281 -2.12 2.43 20.90
CA ASP A 281 -3.28 1.92 21.63
C ASP A 281 -4.02 0.85 20.80
N VAL A 282 -4.10 1.06 19.47
CA VAL A 282 -4.63 0.04 18.55
C VAL A 282 -3.75 -1.23 18.56
N TYR A 283 -2.41 -1.07 18.59
CA TYR A 283 -1.50 -2.20 18.73
C TYR A 283 -1.81 -2.99 20.00
N HIS A 284 -1.91 -2.35 21.16
CA HIS A 284 -2.21 -2.98 22.43
C HIS A 284 -3.59 -3.69 22.41
N ALA A 285 -4.62 -3.02 21.92
CA ALA A 285 -5.95 -3.63 21.81
C ALA A 285 -5.96 -4.94 21.00
N LEU A 286 -5.17 -4.98 19.91
CA LEU A 286 -5.06 -6.16 19.05
C LEU A 286 -4.18 -7.25 19.69
N VAL A 287 -2.92 -6.90 20.02
CA VAL A 287 -1.88 -7.84 20.41
C VAL A 287 -2.08 -8.39 21.82
N ASP A 288 -2.51 -7.54 22.78
CA ASP A 288 -2.74 -7.98 24.15
C ASP A 288 -3.93 -8.93 24.22
N THR A 289 -5.01 -8.68 23.43
CA THR A 289 -6.11 -9.66 23.28
C THR A 289 -5.62 -11.02 22.79
N VAL A 290 -4.68 -11.07 21.85
CA VAL A 290 -4.06 -12.32 21.37
C VAL A 290 -3.30 -13.01 22.51
N ARG A 291 -2.47 -12.25 23.24
CA ARG A 291 -1.65 -12.74 24.36
C ARG A 291 -2.50 -13.27 25.52
N GLU A 292 -3.56 -12.57 25.89
CA GLU A 292 -4.51 -12.98 26.94
C GLU A 292 -5.23 -14.29 26.61
N ASN A 293 -5.38 -14.64 25.34
CA ASN A 293 -5.95 -15.91 24.90
C ASN A 293 -4.89 -17.02 24.71
N GLY A 294 -3.64 -16.82 25.17
CA GLY A 294 -2.57 -17.83 25.18
C GLY A 294 -1.81 -18.02 23.85
N TYR A 295 -1.85 -17.02 22.96
CA TYR A 295 -1.14 -17.03 21.68
C TYR A 295 -0.13 -15.88 21.60
N ILE A 296 0.68 -15.88 20.55
CA ILE A 296 1.60 -14.79 20.22
C ILE A 296 1.19 -14.11 18.90
N SER A 297 1.49 -12.83 18.76
CA SER A 297 1.34 -12.05 17.53
C SER A 297 2.70 -11.38 17.21
N PRO A 298 3.64 -12.12 16.60
CA PRO A 298 5.01 -11.63 16.41
C PRO A 298 5.15 -10.67 15.24
N LEU A 299 4.20 -10.65 14.33
CA LEU A 299 4.17 -9.75 13.19
C LEU A 299 3.42 -8.45 13.55
N ARG A 300 3.72 -7.36 12.86
CA ARG A 300 2.92 -6.14 13.01
C ARG A 300 1.45 -6.44 12.72
N PRO A 301 0.50 -6.00 13.56
CA PRO A 301 -0.91 -6.33 13.39
C PRO A 301 -1.63 -5.49 12.32
N GLY A 302 -0.89 -4.65 11.57
CA GLY A 302 -1.43 -3.84 10.50
C GLY A 302 -0.51 -2.68 10.11
N HIS A 303 -0.94 -1.93 9.11
CA HIS A 303 -0.20 -0.80 8.54
C HIS A 303 -1.11 0.14 7.75
N ALA A 304 -0.64 1.35 7.47
CA ALA A 304 -1.27 2.24 6.49
C ALA A 304 -1.21 1.62 5.09
N ILE A 305 -2.23 1.89 4.29
CA ILE A 305 -2.36 1.39 2.92
C ILE A 305 -3.00 2.47 2.05
N GLY A 306 -2.63 2.52 0.77
CA GLY A 306 -3.17 3.50 -0.17
C GLY A 306 -2.59 3.32 -1.55
N LEU A 307 -1.75 4.27 -2.02
CA LEU A 307 -1.03 4.17 -3.30
C LEU A 307 0.15 3.20 -3.27
N ASP A 308 0.60 2.82 -2.09
CA ASP A 308 1.51 1.70 -1.88
C ASP A 308 0.80 0.62 -1.05
N ALA A 309 1.16 -0.65 -1.26
CA ALA A 309 0.59 -1.77 -0.51
C ALA A 309 0.93 -1.65 0.98
N LEU A 310 2.07 -1.05 1.29
CA LEU A 310 2.50 -0.60 2.60
C LEU A 310 2.83 0.89 2.49
N ASP A 311 1.97 1.75 3.00
CA ASP A 311 2.23 3.19 3.11
C ASP A 311 3.25 3.49 4.24
N PHE A 312 3.45 4.74 4.59
CA PHE A 312 4.57 5.24 5.37
C PHE A 312 4.71 4.70 6.81
N TRP A 313 3.65 4.13 7.42
CA TRP A 313 3.69 3.73 8.81
C TRP A 313 2.94 2.42 9.10
N SER A 314 3.34 1.77 10.18
CA SER A 314 2.75 0.51 10.66
C SER A 314 2.18 0.66 12.06
N ILE A 315 1.23 -0.22 12.40
CA ILE A 315 0.72 -0.37 13.74
C ILE A 315 1.80 -1.10 14.55
N THR A 316 2.49 -0.34 15.42
CA THR A 316 3.54 -0.86 16.31
C THR A 316 3.37 -0.29 17.71
N GLU A 317 3.96 -0.96 18.69
CA GLU A 317 3.95 -0.54 20.09
C GLU A 317 4.55 0.87 20.29
N SER A 318 5.55 1.24 19.49
CA SER A 318 6.25 2.51 19.58
C SER A 318 5.61 3.64 18.75
N ASN A 319 4.61 3.36 17.92
CA ASN A 319 4.01 4.38 17.06
C ASN A 319 2.99 5.23 17.82
N THR A 320 3.38 6.45 18.17
CA THR A 320 2.55 7.41 18.91
C THR A 320 1.71 8.34 18.05
N MET A 321 1.68 8.13 16.73
CA MET A 321 0.86 8.92 15.80
C MET A 321 -0.62 8.86 16.19
N ILE A 322 -1.31 9.98 16.00
CA ILE A 322 -2.75 10.09 16.27
C ILE A 322 -3.52 9.84 15.00
N LEU A 323 -4.47 8.92 15.05
CA LEU A 323 -5.37 8.64 13.94
C LEU A 323 -6.26 9.84 13.62
N GLN A 324 -6.50 10.06 12.34
CA GLN A 324 -7.34 11.13 11.82
C GLN A 324 -8.37 10.56 10.85
N ALA A 325 -9.51 11.26 10.70
CA ALA A 325 -10.49 10.93 9.68
C ALA A 325 -9.86 11.00 8.28
N GLY A 326 -10.25 10.10 7.40
CA GLY A 326 -9.66 9.93 6.06
C GLY A 326 -8.43 9.03 5.99
N MET A 327 -7.84 8.61 7.13
CA MET A 327 -6.77 7.61 7.14
C MET A 327 -7.31 6.21 6.82
N THR A 328 -6.49 5.41 6.12
CA THR A 328 -6.83 4.02 5.78
C THR A 328 -5.77 3.05 6.26
N LEU A 329 -6.21 1.91 6.81
CA LEU A 329 -5.36 0.89 7.42
C LEU A 329 -5.78 -0.50 6.98
N ALA A 330 -4.80 -1.37 6.71
CA ALA A 330 -4.99 -2.82 6.74
C ALA A 330 -4.73 -3.29 8.17
N ILE A 331 -5.70 -4.00 8.77
CA ILE A 331 -5.59 -4.57 10.12
C ILE A 331 -5.69 -6.08 9.99
N HIS A 332 -4.63 -6.79 10.42
CA HIS A 332 -4.47 -8.23 10.24
C HIS A 332 -3.59 -8.86 11.33
N PRO A 333 -4.01 -8.87 12.60
CA PRO A 333 -3.22 -9.51 13.64
C PRO A 333 -2.97 -10.97 13.31
N SER A 334 -1.72 -11.40 13.45
CA SER A 334 -1.35 -12.81 13.35
C SER A 334 -1.60 -13.51 14.69
N ILE A 335 -2.17 -14.70 14.64
CA ILE A 335 -2.40 -15.55 15.82
C ILE A 335 -1.53 -16.79 15.66
N MET A 336 -0.53 -16.97 16.53
CA MET A 336 0.41 -18.09 16.43
C MET A 336 0.56 -18.78 17.77
N THR A 337 0.77 -20.12 17.76
CA THR A 337 1.14 -20.88 18.96
C THR A 337 2.55 -20.55 19.41
N LYS A 338 3.47 -20.44 18.45
CA LYS A 338 4.87 -20.05 18.57
C LYS A 338 5.40 -19.68 17.18
N ILE A 339 6.58 -19.10 17.10
CA ILE A 339 7.27 -18.88 15.80
C ILE A 339 7.48 -20.22 15.10
N GLY A 340 7.01 -20.31 13.83
CA GLY A 340 7.05 -21.55 13.04
C GLY A 340 6.05 -22.63 13.48
N GLY A 341 5.16 -22.33 14.43
CA GLY A 341 4.05 -23.19 14.82
C GLY A 341 2.78 -22.93 14.04
N ASP A 342 1.66 -23.52 14.51
CA ASP A 342 0.36 -23.25 13.92
C ASP A 342 0.03 -21.76 13.95
N ALA A 343 -0.51 -21.26 12.84
CA ALA A 343 -0.78 -19.84 12.64
C ALA A 343 -2.11 -19.61 11.90
N CYS A 344 -2.75 -18.48 12.21
CA CYS A 344 -3.91 -17.94 11.52
C CYS A 344 -3.70 -16.44 11.33
N GLY A 345 -3.89 -15.95 10.11
CA GLY A 345 -3.87 -14.53 9.77
C GLY A 345 -5.11 -14.19 8.96
N MET A 346 -5.85 -13.18 9.41
CA MET A 346 -7.03 -12.67 8.71
C MET A 346 -7.13 -11.17 8.94
N GLY A 347 -7.76 -10.44 8.03
CA GLY A 347 -7.87 -9.00 8.20
C GLY A 347 -8.65 -8.32 7.11
N TYR A 348 -8.77 -7.00 7.28
CA TYR A 348 -9.50 -6.13 6.36
C TYR A 348 -8.83 -4.76 6.23
N THR A 349 -9.16 -4.07 5.16
CA THR A 349 -8.87 -2.64 5.02
C THR A 349 -10.01 -1.81 5.60
N TYR A 350 -9.64 -0.82 6.42
CA TYR A 350 -10.56 0.10 7.08
C TYR A 350 -10.27 1.56 6.72
N LEU A 351 -11.31 2.37 6.66
CA LEU A 351 -11.27 3.82 6.62
C LEU A 351 -11.63 4.36 8.01
N ILE A 352 -10.83 5.27 8.54
CA ILE A 352 -11.20 6.06 9.71
C ILE A 352 -12.17 7.15 9.26
N THR A 353 -13.43 7.08 9.69
CA THR A 353 -14.40 8.14 9.46
C THR A 353 -14.44 9.11 10.65
N ASP A 354 -15.25 10.16 10.58
CA ASP A 354 -15.42 11.11 11.71
C ASP A 354 -16.03 10.47 12.97
N LYS A 355 -16.66 9.29 12.84
CA LYS A 355 -17.36 8.61 13.94
C LYS A 355 -16.71 7.28 14.29
N GLU A 356 -16.71 6.34 13.36
CA GLU A 356 -16.26 4.97 13.51
C GLU A 356 -15.49 4.51 12.26
N ALA A 357 -14.79 3.39 12.35
CA ALA A 357 -14.11 2.83 11.20
C ALA A 357 -15.10 2.15 10.24
N GLU A 358 -14.99 2.46 8.95
CA GLU A 358 -15.69 1.78 7.86
C GLU A 358 -14.82 0.64 7.32
N ARG A 359 -15.34 -0.59 7.30
CA ARG A 359 -14.72 -1.72 6.63
C ARG A 359 -15.07 -1.68 5.13
N PHE A 360 -14.05 -1.72 4.26
CA PHE A 360 -14.28 -1.70 2.82
C PHE A 360 -14.82 -3.03 2.28
N SER A 361 -14.27 -4.15 2.72
CA SER A 361 -14.72 -5.49 2.34
C SER A 361 -16.15 -5.76 2.84
N LYS A 362 -16.93 -6.44 2.01
CA LYS A 362 -18.29 -6.90 2.33
C LYS A 362 -18.34 -8.40 2.68
N ILE A 363 -17.18 -9.03 2.81
CA ILE A 363 -17.05 -10.44 3.20
C ILE A 363 -16.99 -10.57 4.71
N GLU A 364 -17.62 -11.60 5.26
CA GLU A 364 -17.43 -12.04 6.64
C GLU A 364 -16.44 -13.22 6.65
N LEU A 365 -15.22 -12.98 7.17
CA LEU A 365 -14.14 -13.98 7.13
C LEU A 365 -14.33 -15.12 8.11
N ALA A 366 -14.99 -14.87 9.24
CA ALA A 366 -15.22 -15.87 10.29
C ALA A 366 -16.52 -16.67 10.09
N GLU A 367 -17.28 -16.44 9.02
CA GLU A 367 -18.47 -17.23 8.74
C GLU A 367 -18.14 -18.72 8.56
N ASN A 368 -19.02 -19.55 9.13
CA ASN A 368 -18.91 -21.00 9.22
C ASN A 368 -18.48 -21.66 7.91
N TRP A 369 -17.29 -22.24 7.94
CA TRP A 369 -16.86 -23.27 7.02
C TRP A 369 -17.29 -24.62 7.65
N GLU A 370 -18.50 -25.07 7.32
CA GLU A 370 -19.00 -26.42 7.68
C GLU A 370 -18.42 -27.49 6.76
#